data_becb3ea06158345d5d46cdcebe66e85f
#
_entry.id   becb3ea06158345d5d46cdcebe66e85f
#
_cell.length_a   1.000
_cell.length_b   1.000
_cell.length_c   1.000
_cell.angle_alpha   90.00
_cell.angle_beta   90.00
_cell.angle_gamma   90.00
#
_symmetry.space_group_name_H-M   'P 1'
#
loop_
_entity.id
_entity.type
_entity.pdbx_description
1 polymer ?
#
loop_
_entity_poly.entity_id
_entity_poly.type
_entity_poly.pdbx_seq_one_letter_code
_entity_poly.pdbx_strand_id
1 'polypeptide(L)'
;SRGLGDVYKRQDVINQTDAGDFSGDQKLGQPMINLKFLPEYGTFSFYLLPYFRERSFSGYEGRFRGATVIEKNDSEFESADALHNLDVALRYSHYFADIDFGLSYFKGTSREPLILPNSAAELFPYYGQISQMGLDFQYTYVDLLLKTEVIVRDGFSETYAAAVSGFEYTFHQIFDSDSDFSILFEYQHDGRSKLEPQTLSDQDIFAGYRITLNDMSDSSFLGGTIYDTSRYNSTTFLEYETRIYENFSLQVSVTEFSGAQTSDPSYIFDSDDFVQIKLTSYL
;
A
#
# COMPACT_ATOMS: atom_id res chain seq x y z
N SER A 1 13.52 4.34 1.02
CA SER A 1 13.57 2.88 0.81
C SER A 1 12.30 2.24 1.34
N ARG A 2 11.75 1.27 0.62
CA ARG A 2 10.61 0.48 1.06
C ARG A 2 11.01 -0.34 2.28
N GLY A 3 10.21 -0.26 3.34
CA GLY A 3 10.36 -1.07 4.54
C GLY A 3 9.45 -2.29 4.51
N LEU A 4 9.61 -3.18 5.49
CA LEU A 4 8.66 -4.25 5.77
C LEU A 4 7.27 -3.64 6.01
N GLY A 5 6.22 -4.16 5.38
CA GLY A 5 4.85 -3.61 5.43
C GLY A 5 4.58 -2.45 4.48
N ASP A 6 5.58 -1.97 3.71
CA ASP A 6 5.38 -0.87 2.76
C ASP A 6 4.76 -1.34 1.43
N VAL A 7 4.80 -2.63 1.13
CA VAL A 7 4.28 -3.16 -0.13
C VAL A 7 2.76 -3.07 -0.20
N TYR A 8 2.05 -3.19 0.95
CA TYR A 8 0.60 -3.05 1.02
C TYR A 8 0.16 -2.48 2.37
N LYS A 9 0.09 -1.15 2.48
CA LYS A 9 -0.45 -0.48 3.68
C LYS A 9 -1.97 -0.55 3.71
N ARG A 10 -2.52 -1.57 4.34
CA ARG A 10 -3.98 -1.78 4.43
C ARG A 10 -4.70 -0.82 5.36
N GLN A 11 -3.97 -0.16 6.26
CA GLN A 11 -4.56 0.77 7.23
C GLN A 11 -4.81 2.17 6.67
N ASP A 12 -4.11 2.59 5.62
CA ASP A 12 -4.25 3.93 5.09
C ASP A 12 -5.53 4.09 4.28
N VAL A 13 -6.61 4.36 4.99
CA VAL A 13 -7.92 4.70 4.44
C VAL A 13 -8.19 6.21 4.45
N ILE A 14 -7.21 7.03 4.87
CA ILE A 14 -7.36 8.49 4.97
C ILE A 14 -7.10 9.14 3.61
N ASN A 15 -5.98 8.77 2.96
CA ASN A 15 -5.60 9.34 1.69
C ASN A 15 -6.01 8.45 0.51
N GLN A 16 -6.32 9.08 -0.62
CA GLN A 16 -6.57 8.36 -1.86
C GLN A 16 -5.25 7.92 -2.50
N THR A 17 -5.25 6.80 -3.22
CA THR A 17 -4.12 6.30 -4.01
C THR A 17 -4.19 6.80 -5.44
N ASP A 18 -3.03 7.06 -6.05
CA ASP A 18 -2.92 7.26 -7.49
C ASP A 18 -2.83 5.89 -8.19
N ALA A 19 -3.84 5.54 -8.98
CA ALA A 19 -3.84 4.29 -9.74
C ALA A 19 -2.84 4.29 -10.92
N GLY A 20 -2.29 5.45 -11.27
CA GLY A 20 -1.20 5.55 -12.24
C GLY A 20 0.17 5.17 -11.65
N ASP A 21 0.29 5.09 -10.33
CA ASP A 21 1.49 4.64 -9.63
C ASP A 21 1.35 3.17 -9.21
N PHE A 22 2.02 2.28 -9.93
CA PHE A 22 2.02 0.84 -9.63
C PHE A 22 2.60 0.52 -8.25
N SER A 23 3.56 1.33 -7.76
CA SER A 23 4.14 1.12 -6.43
C SER A 23 3.13 1.34 -5.30
N GLY A 24 2.05 2.10 -5.56
CA GLY A 24 1.06 2.50 -4.54
C GLY A 24 1.60 3.49 -3.51
N ASP A 25 2.83 3.99 -3.70
CA ASP A 25 3.48 4.91 -2.76
C ASP A 25 2.95 6.34 -2.88
N GLN A 26 2.47 6.72 -4.07
CA GLN A 26 1.93 8.05 -4.30
C GLN A 26 0.52 8.17 -3.75
N LYS A 27 0.40 8.96 -2.69
CA LYS A 27 -0.88 9.29 -2.09
C LYS A 27 -1.37 10.64 -2.58
N LEU A 28 -2.63 10.69 -2.96
CA LEU A 28 -3.31 11.92 -3.33
C LEU A 28 -3.85 12.59 -2.07
N GLY A 29 -3.27 13.73 -1.70
CA GLY A 29 -3.72 14.51 -0.54
C GLY A 29 -5.16 14.99 -0.72
N GLN A 30 -5.88 15.11 0.40
CA GLN A 30 -7.23 15.67 0.44
C GLN A 30 -7.37 16.63 1.62
N PRO A 31 -8.31 17.61 1.58
CA PRO A 31 -8.56 18.51 2.68
C PRO A 31 -8.92 17.75 3.96
N MET A 32 -8.24 18.06 5.07
CA MET A 32 -8.53 17.45 6.37
C MET A 32 -8.22 18.40 7.52
N ILE A 33 -8.91 18.22 8.63
CA ILE A 33 -8.56 18.81 9.92
C ILE A 33 -7.98 17.68 10.77
N ASN A 34 -6.77 17.86 11.26
CA ASN A 34 -6.11 16.92 12.16
C ASN A 34 -5.86 17.58 13.52
N LEU A 35 -6.45 17.01 14.57
CA LEU A 35 -6.23 17.39 15.94
C LEU A 35 -5.44 16.30 16.65
N LYS A 36 -4.29 16.68 17.24
CA LYS A 36 -3.44 15.76 18.00
C LYS A 36 -3.39 16.15 19.46
N PHE A 37 -3.55 15.16 20.32
CA PHE A 37 -3.35 15.26 21.76
C PHE A 37 -2.23 14.30 22.15
N LEU A 38 -1.20 14.82 22.86
CA LEU A 38 0.07 14.14 23.13
C LEU A 38 0.34 14.02 24.65
N PRO A 39 -0.44 13.22 25.39
CA PRO A 39 -0.11 12.92 26.77
C PRO A 39 1.10 11.97 26.88
N GLU A 40 1.66 11.81 28.08
CA GLU A 40 2.80 10.90 28.32
C GLU A 40 2.52 9.43 27.96
N TYR A 41 1.26 9.02 27.97
CA TYR A 41 0.82 7.66 27.67
C TYR A 41 0.38 7.44 26.20
N GLY A 42 0.89 8.24 25.27
CA GLY A 42 0.70 8.02 23.84
C GLY A 42 0.17 9.22 23.08
N THR A 43 -0.14 9.03 21.81
CA THR A 43 -0.66 10.05 20.90
C THR A 43 -2.07 9.68 20.46
N PHE A 44 -3.01 10.60 20.65
CA PHE A 44 -4.35 10.53 20.10
C PHE A 44 -4.46 11.49 18.93
N SER A 45 -4.90 10.99 17.79
CA SER A 45 -5.14 11.80 16.59
C SER A 45 -6.60 11.66 16.17
N PHE A 46 -7.23 12.77 15.89
CA PHE A 46 -8.58 12.86 15.37
C PHE A 46 -8.56 13.55 14.02
N TYR A 47 -9.22 12.97 13.03
CA TYR A 47 -9.28 13.50 11.67
C TYR A 47 -10.72 13.74 11.25
N LEU A 48 -10.97 14.91 10.68
CA LEU A 48 -12.20 15.25 9.97
C LEU A 48 -11.84 15.50 8.50
N LEU A 49 -12.50 14.81 7.60
CA LEU A 49 -12.27 14.87 6.16
C LEU A 49 -13.56 15.34 5.48
N PRO A 50 -13.73 16.66 5.26
CA PRO A 50 -14.97 17.24 4.75
C PRO A 50 -15.13 17.09 3.24
N TYR A 51 -14.15 16.53 2.55
CA TYR A 51 -14.16 16.36 1.11
C TYR A 51 -13.50 15.04 0.74
N PHE A 52 -14.20 14.24 -0.07
CA PHE A 52 -13.69 13.00 -0.63
C PHE A 52 -13.01 13.25 -1.98
N ARG A 53 -11.79 12.74 -2.13
CA ARG A 53 -11.07 12.75 -3.40
C ARG A 53 -11.24 11.41 -4.09
N GLU A 54 -11.76 11.41 -5.30
CA GLU A 54 -11.90 10.20 -6.11
C GLU A 54 -10.55 9.64 -6.55
N ARG A 55 -10.53 8.34 -6.78
CA ARG A 55 -9.37 7.63 -7.34
C ARG A 55 -9.13 8.07 -8.77
N SER A 56 -7.85 8.23 -9.15
CA SER A 56 -7.46 8.39 -10.55
C SER A 56 -7.40 7.02 -11.24
N PHE A 57 -7.78 6.97 -12.51
CA PHE A 57 -7.68 5.77 -13.34
C PHE A 57 -6.92 6.10 -14.62
N SER A 58 -6.22 5.08 -15.18
CA SER A 58 -5.51 5.21 -16.45
C SER A 58 -6.49 5.43 -17.60
N GLY A 59 -6.26 6.47 -18.41
CA GLY A 59 -7.03 6.75 -19.61
C GLY A 59 -6.70 5.84 -20.79
N TYR A 60 -7.25 6.12 -21.96
CA TYR A 60 -7.12 5.28 -23.18
C TYR A 60 -5.68 5.00 -23.60
N GLU A 61 -4.77 5.95 -23.39
CA GLU A 61 -3.33 5.82 -23.70
C GLU A 61 -2.48 5.49 -22.48
N GLY A 62 -3.13 5.30 -21.32
CA GLY A 62 -2.43 5.03 -20.05
C GLY A 62 -1.91 3.60 -20.00
N ARG A 63 -0.71 3.43 -19.42
CA ARG A 63 -0.18 2.12 -19.02
C ARG A 63 -0.95 1.59 -17.82
N PHE A 64 -0.92 0.29 -17.58
CA PHE A 64 -1.61 -0.39 -16.47
C PHE A 64 -3.13 -0.17 -16.45
N ARG A 65 -3.76 -0.15 -17.59
CA ARG A 65 -5.21 -0.11 -17.73
C ARG A 65 -5.78 -1.49 -18.11
N GLY A 66 -7.00 -1.77 -17.68
CA GLY A 66 -7.76 -2.90 -18.17
C GLY A 66 -8.19 -2.73 -19.65
N ALA A 67 -8.83 -3.75 -20.20
CA ALA A 67 -9.36 -3.73 -21.57
C ALA A 67 -10.37 -2.59 -21.80
N THR A 68 -11.17 -2.26 -20.77
CA THR A 68 -12.15 -1.18 -20.79
C THR A 68 -11.69 -0.05 -19.87
N VAL A 69 -11.79 1.19 -20.35
CA VAL A 69 -11.47 2.38 -19.56
C VAL A 69 -12.58 2.63 -18.53
N ILE A 70 -12.18 3.10 -17.35
CA ILE A 70 -13.09 3.46 -16.28
C ILE A 70 -13.45 4.94 -16.40
N GLU A 71 -14.75 5.22 -16.63
CA GLU A 71 -15.27 6.57 -16.82
C GLU A 71 -15.52 7.24 -15.48
N LYS A 72 -14.60 8.12 -15.10
CA LYS A 72 -14.66 8.85 -13.82
C LYS A 72 -15.84 9.81 -13.71
N ASN A 73 -16.29 10.38 -14.83
CA ASN A 73 -17.39 11.35 -14.83
C ASN A 73 -18.74 10.75 -14.43
N ASP A 74 -18.86 9.42 -14.48
CA ASP A 74 -20.06 8.66 -14.14
C ASP A 74 -19.97 8.04 -12.74
N SER A 75 -19.06 8.54 -11.88
CA SER A 75 -18.89 8.05 -10.51
C SER A 75 -20.19 8.12 -9.73
N GLU A 76 -20.54 7.03 -9.05
CA GLU A 76 -21.69 6.93 -8.16
C GLU A 76 -21.26 6.81 -6.70
N PHE A 77 -22.10 7.30 -5.79
CA PHE A 77 -21.84 7.32 -4.36
C PHE A 77 -23.04 6.78 -3.59
N GLU A 78 -22.79 5.97 -2.57
CA GLU A 78 -23.81 5.53 -1.63
C GLU A 78 -24.35 6.70 -0.79
N SER A 79 -23.45 7.61 -0.35
CA SER A 79 -23.84 8.81 0.38
C SER A 79 -24.48 9.83 -0.54
N ALA A 80 -25.62 10.40 -0.11
CA ALA A 80 -26.28 11.50 -0.82
C ALA A 80 -25.42 12.78 -0.88
N ASP A 81 -24.48 12.95 0.05
CA ASP A 81 -23.53 14.08 0.07
C ASP A 81 -22.37 13.90 -0.90
N ALA A 82 -22.23 12.70 -1.51
CA ALA A 82 -21.24 12.37 -2.53
C ALA A 82 -19.80 12.81 -2.11
N LEU A 83 -19.19 13.73 -2.88
CA LEU A 83 -17.86 14.24 -2.60
C LEU A 83 -17.74 15.05 -1.29
N HIS A 84 -18.85 15.51 -0.74
CA HIS A 84 -18.90 16.30 0.50
C HIS A 84 -19.29 15.48 1.73
N ASN A 85 -19.31 14.15 1.61
CA ASN A 85 -19.50 13.28 2.76
C ASN A 85 -18.42 13.55 3.82
N LEU A 86 -18.86 13.72 5.08
CA LEU A 86 -17.95 13.96 6.19
C LEU A 86 -17.41 12.63 6.70
N ASP A 87 -16.16 12.33 6.37
CA ASP A 87 -15.47 11.16 6.88
C ASP A 87 -14.73 11.50 8.18
N VAL A 88 -14.62 10.53 9.07
CA VAL A 88 -13.95 10.66 10.35
C VAL A 88 -12.95 9.54 10.58
N ALA A 89 -11.81 9.87 11.19
CA ALA A 89 -10.86 8.87 11.64
C ALA A 89 -10.30 9.21 13.03
N LEU A 90 -10.00 8.15 13.77
CA LEU A 90 -9.35 8.20 15.08
C LEU A 90 -8.14 7.31 15.05
N ARG A 91 -7.03 7.75 15.67
CA ARG A 91 -5.85 6.91 15.88
C ARG A 91 -5.29 7.14 17.27
N TYR A 92 -5.01 6.07 17.96
CA TYR A 92 -4.17 6.03 19.15
C TYR A 92 -2.87 5.31 18.79
N SER A 93 -1.73 5.84 19.20
CA SER A 93 -0.44 5.18 19.07
C SER A 93 0.38 5.40 20.33
N HIS A 94 1.14 4.36 20.70
CA HIS A 94 2.04 4.40 21.82
C HIS A 94 3.24 3.51 21.56
N TYR A 95 4.37 3.85 22.16
CA TYR A 95 5.55 2.98 22.19
C TYR A 95 5.89 2.64 23.65
N PHE A 96 6.32 1.41 23.87
CA PHE A 96 6.78 0.94 25.17
C PHE A 96 8.00 0.04 24.98
N ALA A 97 9.16 0.47 25.49
CA ALA A 97 10.45 -0.19 25.24
C ALA A 97 10.66 -0.43 23.73
N ASP A 98 10.72 -1.69 23.30
CA ASP A 98 11.00 -2.10 21.93
C ASP A 98 9.70 -2.38 21.13
N ILE A 99 8.55 -2.00 21.67
CA ILE A 99 7.23 -2.22 21.07
C ILE A 99 6.61 -0.89 20.66
N ASP A 100 6.21 -0.79 19.40
CA ASP A 100 5.33 0.24 18.89
C ASP A 100 3.98 -0.37 18.53
N PHE A 101 2.88 0.28 18.89
CA PHE A 101 1.56 -0.17 18.47
C PHE A 101 0.61 0.99 18.21
N GLY A 102 -0.34 0.74 17.33
CA GLY A 102 -1.39 1.69 16.99
C GLY A 102 -2.75 1.02 16.87
N LEU A 103 -3.78 1.74 17.30
CA LEU A 103 -5.17 1.39 17.09
C LEU A 103 -5.80 2.49 16.23
N SER A 104 -6.58 2.11 15.24
CA SER A 104 -7.26 3.05 14.35
C SER A 104 -8.72 2.68 14.17
N TYR A 105 -9.53 3.71 13.93
CA TYR A 105 -10.91 3.59 13.51
C TYR A 105 -11.18 4.59 12.40
N PHE A 106 -11.87 4.16 11.36
CA PHE A 106 -12.33 5.00 10.26
C PHE A 106 -13.81 4.73 9.98
N LYS A 107 -14.55 5.79 9.67
CA LYS A 107 -15.89 5.70 9.12
C LYS A 107 -16.08 6.76 8.06
N GLY A 108 -16.48 6.34 6.85
CA GLY A 108 -16.65 7.23 5.72
C GLY A 108 -16.65 6.52 4.38
N THR A 109 -16.44 7.28 3.32
CA THR A 109 -16.43 6.81 1.94
C THR A 109 -15.19 5.95 1.68
N SER A 110 -15.36 4.76 1.10
CA SER A 110 -14.26 3.86 0.73
C SER A 110 -13.32 4.49 -0.29
N ARG A 111 -12.00 4.35 -0.08
CA ARG A 111 -10.98 4.77 -1.07
C ARG A 111 -10.82 3.75 -2.20
N GLU A 112 -11.37 2.56 -2.01
CA GLU A 112 -11.43 1.48 -3.00
C GLU A 112 -12.87 1.38 -3.53
N PRO A 113 -13.15 1.78 -4.79
CA PRO A 113 -14.47 1.68 -5.36
C PRO A 113 -14.76 0.28 -5.90
N LEU A 114 -16.03 -0.10 -5.97
CA LEU A 114 -16.48 -1.16 -6.88
C LEU A 114 -16.49 -0.60 -8.30
N ILE A 115 -15.98 -1.39 -9.26
CA ILE A 115 -16.04 -1.04 -10.66
C ILE A 115 -17.24 -1.77 -11.27
N LEU A 116 -18.24 -1.02 -11.65
CA LEU A 116 -19.52 -1.55 -12.14
C LEU A 116 -19.73 -1.20 -13.62
N PRO A 117 -20.39 -2.06 -14.41
CA PRO A 117 -20.78 -1.75 -15.78
C PRO A 117 -22.10 -0.95 -15.78
N ASN A 118 -22.19 0.08 -16.65
CA ASN A 118 -23.45 0.73 -16.95
C ASN A 118 -24.21 0.00 -18.08
N SER A 119 -25.37 0.53 -18.47
CA SER A 119 -26.20 -0.06 -19.53
C SER A 119 -25.56 -0.05 -20.91
N ALA A 120 -24.55 0.75 -21.14
CA ALA A 120 -23.73 0.81 -22.37
C ALA A 120 -22.48 -0.08 -22.30
N ALA A 121 -22.33 -0.89 -21.23
CA ALA A 121 -21.14 -1.69 -20.93
C ALA A 121 -19.85 -0.86 -20.69
N GLU A 122 -19.99 0.43 -20.37
CA GLU A 122 -18.89 1.24 -19.88
C GLU A 122 -18.71 1.01 -18.39
N LEU A 123 -17.48 1.12 -17.90
CA LEU A 123 -17.15 0.91 -16.49
C LEU A 123 -17.12 2.23 -15.73
N PHE A 124 -17.73 2.25 -14.54
CA PHE A 124 -17.72 3.41 -13.67
C PHE A 124 -17.41 3.00 -12.20
N PRO A 125 -16.83 3.90 -11.39
CA PRO A 125 -16.56 3.63 -9.99
C PRO A 125 -17.79 3.93 -9.13
N TYR A 126 -18.12 2.99 -8.23
CA TYR A 126 -19.12 3.15 -7.18
C TYR A 126 -18.43 3.20 -5.81
N TYR A 127 -18.65 4.27 -5.05
CA TYR A 127 -18.05 4.52 -3.75
C TYR A 127 -19.05 4.29 -2.61
N GLY A 128 -18.91 3.18 -1.91
CA GLY A 128 -19.71 2.82 -0.74
C GLY A 128 -19.18 3.44 0.56
N GLN A 129 -20.00 3.36 1.60
CA GLN A 129 -19.64 3.74 2.96
C GLN A 129 -19.05 2.53 3.69
N ILE A 130 -17.95 2.74 4.43
CA ILE A 130 -17.31 1.69 5.21
C ILE A 130 -17.09 2.13 6.65
N SER A 131 -16.96 1.15 7.54
CA SER A 131 -16.29 1.35 8.82
C SER A 131 -15.14 0.35 8.98
N GLN A 132 -14.01 0.82 9.49
CA GLN A 132 -12.82 0.01 9.63
C GLN A 132 -12.16 0.22 10.98
N MET A 133 -11.81 -0.87 11.64
CA MET A 133 -10.89 -0.89 12.78
C MET A 133 -9.54 -1.44 12.31
N GLY A 134 -8.46 -0.92 12.85
CA GLY A 134 -7.11 -1.39 12.54
C GLY A 134 -6.24 -1.46 13.78
N LEU A 135 -5.35 -2.43 13.77
CA LEU A 135 -4.26 -2.62 14.73
C LEU A 135 -2.96 -2.69 13.93
N ASP A 136 -1.97 -1.90 14.30
CA ASP A 136 -0.58 -2.06 13.88
C ASP A 136 0.30 -2.35 15.09
N PHE A 137 1.25 -3.24 14.90
CA PHE A 137 2.18 -3.68 15.93
C PHE A 137 3.57 -3.85 15.32
N GLN A 138 4.57 -3.31 15.99
CA GLN A 138 5.97 -3.49 15.64
C GLN A 138 6.76 -3.83 16.90
N TYR A 139 7.65 -4.81 16.79
CA TYR A 139 8.60 -5.17 17.81
C TYR A 139 10.00 -5.18 17.22
N THR A 140 10.91 -4.41 17.82
CA THR A 140 12.31 -4.31 17.40
C THR A 140 13.19 -4.89 18.51
N TYR A 141 13.93 -5.96 18.21
CA TYR A 141 14.84 -6.56 19.17
C TYR A 141 16.19 -6.86 18.52
N VAL A 142 17.20 -6.07 18.88
CA VAL A 142 18.54 -6.11 18.30
C VAL A 142 18.45 -6.01 16.77
N ASP A 143 18.66 -7.11 16.07
CA ASP A 143 18.72 -7.19 14.61
C ASP A 143 17.39 -7.69 14.00
N LEU A 144 16.41 -8.01 14.83
CA LEU A 144 15.10 -8.53 14.43
C LEU A 144 14.04 -7.43 14.50
N LEU A 145 13.31 -7.24 13.41
CA LEU A 145 12.12 -6.41 13.32
C LEU A 145 10.93 -7.30 12.98
N LEU A 146 9.92 -7.33 13.84
CA LEU A 146 8.63 -7.96 13.57
C LEU A 146 7.59 -6.88 13.32
N LYS A 147 6.74 -7.07 12.31
CA LYS A 147 5.59 -6.18 12.02
C LYS A 147 4.34 -7.00 11.78
N THR A 148 3.23 -6.49 12.27
CA THR A 148 1.91 -7.06 12.03
C THR A 148 0.90 -5.93 11.89
N GLU A 149 0.07 -6.00 10.86
CA GLU A 149 -1.08 -5.13 10.65
C GLU A 149 -2.32 -5.99 10.48
N VAL A 150 -3.40 -5.61 11.15
CA VAL A 150 -4.70 -6.29 11.05
C VAL A 150 -5.77 -5.23 10.89
N ILE A 151 -6.71 -5.46 9.98
CA ILE A 151 -7.93 -4.67 9.86
C ILE A 151 -9.15 -5.56 9.93
N VAL A 152 -10.23 -5.00 10.47
CA VAL A 152 -11.60 -5.51 10.33
C VAL A 152 -12.40 -4.40 9.69
N ARG A 153 -13.01 -4.69 8.54
CA ARG A 153 -13.78 -3.75 7.75
C ARG A 153 -15.20 -4.26 7.56
N ASP A 154 -16.16 -3.41 7.89
CA ASP A 154 -17.52 -3.53 7.44
C ASP A 154 -17.58 -2.87 6.07
N GLY A 155 -17.67 -3.69 5.03
CA GLY A 155 -17.51 -3.31 3.63
C GLY A 155 -18.82 -3.05 2.92
N PHE A 156 -18.84 -3.31 1.61
CA PHE A 156 -20.03 -3.08 0.76
C PHE A 156 -21.09 -4.17 0.95
N SER A 157 -20.68 -5.38 1.23
CA SER A 157 -21.59 -6.54 1.31
C SER A 157 -21.47 -7.32 2.61
N GLU A 158 -20.29 -7.33 3.20
CA GLU A 158 -20.00 -8.13 4.40
C GLU A 158 -18.88 -7.54 5.24
N THR A 159 -18.78 -8.00 6.49
CA THR A 159 -17.64 -7.71 7.34
C THR A 159 -16.55 -8.73 7.08
N TYR A 160 -15.32 -8.26 6.82
CA TYR A 160 -14.16 -9.12 6.61
C TYR A 160 -12.94 -8.62 7.39
N ALA A 161 -11.95 -9.51 7.53
CA ALA A 161 -10.65 -9.19 8.11
C ALA A 161 -9.54 -9.35 7.08
N ALA A 162 -8.54 -8.49 7.17
CA ALA A 162 -7.30 -8.65 6.42
C ALA A 162 -6.11 -8.39 7.32
N ALA A 163 -4.99 -9.09 7.07
CA ALA A 163 -3.79 -9.03 7.88
C ALA A 163 -2.52 -9.11 7.03
N VAL A 164 -1.49 -8.44 7.49
CA VAL A 164 -0.11 -8.58 6.99
C VAL A 164 0.78 -8.82 8.21
N SER A 165 1.65 -9.83 8.15
CA SER A 165 2.63 -10.08 9.21
C SER A 165 3.95 -10.51 8.60
N GLY A 166 5.05 -10.00 9.14
CA GLY A 166 6.36 -10.32 8.62
C GLY A 166 7.50 -9.99 9.56
N PHE A 167 8.70 -10.35 9.12
CA PHE A 167 9.91 -10.02 9.84
C PHE A 167 11.02 -9.56 8.88
N GLU A 168 11.94 -8.78 9.43
CA GLU A 168 13.24 -8.45 8.86
C GLU A 168 14.32 -8.80 9.87
N TYR A 169 15.35 -9.54 9.43
CA TYR A 169 16.51 -9.85 10.24
C TYR A 169 17.76 -9.37 9.53
N THR A 170 18.57 -8.55 10.20
CA THR A 170 19.75 -7.90 9.63
C THR A 170 21.05 -8.55 10.14
N PHE A 171 21.92 -8.93 9.23
CA PHE A 171 23.28 -9.34 9.48
C PHE A 171 24.20 -8.15 9.22
N HIS A 172 24.85 -7.66 10.25
CA HIS A 172 25.73 -6.50 10.14
C HIS A 172 27.12 -6.87 9.66
N GLN A 173 27.75 -5.94 8.92
CA GLN A 173 29.16 -6.02 8.51
C GLN A 173 29.53 -7.34 7.80
N ILE A 174 28.71 -7.73 6.81
CA ILE A 174 28.94 -8.97 6.06
C ILE A 174 30.28 -8.92 5.31
N PHE A 175 30.96 -10.06 5.25
CA PHE A 175 32.25 -10.24 4.55
C PHE A 175 33.35 -9.26 4.99
N ASP A 176 33.40 -8.90 6.28
CA ASP A 176 34.37 -7.92 6.83
C ASP A 176 34.29 -6.54 6.15
N SER A 177 33.12 -6.17 5.63
CA SER A 177 32.84 -4.85 5.04
C SER A 177 31.92 -4.03 5.96
N ASP A 178 31.70 -2.77 5.59
CA ASP A 178 30.71 -1.92 6.27
C ASP A 178 29.28 -2.25 5.89
N SER A 179 29.06 -3.18 4.95
CA SER A 179 27.74 -3.48 4.38
C SER A 179 26.91 -4.40 5.28
N ASP A 180 25.60 -4.12 5.33
CA ASP A 180 24.61 -4.95 6.03
C ASP A 180 23.78 -5.74 5.02
N PHE A 181 23.34 -6.92 5.42
CA PHE A 181 22.44 -7.78 4.66
C PHE A 181 21.23 -8.13 5.50
N SER A 182 20.04 -7.86 4.99
CA SER A 182 18.79 -8.24 5.66
C SER A 182 18.01 -9.24 4.83
N ILE A 183 17.38 -10.20 5.50
CA ILE A 183 16.35 -11.07 4.94
C ILE A 183 14.98 -10.55 5.37
N LEU A 184 14.04 -10.55 4.44
CA LEU A 184 12.67 -10.08 4.63
C LEU A 184 11.68 -11.17 4.27
N PHE A 185 10.65 -11.32 5.09
CA PHE A 185 9.55 -12.24 4.83
C PHE A 185 8.25 -11.60 5.29
N GLU A 186 7.19 -11.67 4.46
CA GLU A 186 5.84 -11.26 4.82
C GLU A 186 4.82 -12.28 4.32
N TYR A 187 3.76 -12.45 5.10
CA TYR A 187 2.55 -13.15 4.70
C TYR A 187 1.37 -12.18 4.75
N GLN A 188 0.57 -12.19 3.71
CA GLN A 188 -0.61 -11.37 3.58
C GLN A 188 -1.84 -12.24 3.41
N HIS A 189 -2.91 -11.82 4.06
CA HIS A 189 -4.23 -12.43 3.95
C HIS A 189 -5.29 -11.34 3.84
N ASP A 190 -6.18 -11.48 2.86
CA ASP A 190 -7.36 -10.65 2.71
C ASP A 190 -8.59 -11.53 2.57
N GLY A 191 -9.49 -11.46 3.56
CA GLY A 191 -10.69 -12.30 3.64
C GLY A 191 -11.90 -11.72 2.92
N ARG A 192 -11.74 -10.67 2.09
CA ARG A 192 -12.86 -10.08 1.34
C ARG A 192 -13.46 -11.05 0.32
N SER A 193 -14.76 -10.97 0.13
CA SER A 193 -15.45 -11.72 -0.91
C SER A 193 -15.34 -11.05 -2.28
N LYS A 194 -15.82 -11.74 -3.32
CA LYS A 194 -15.87 -11.21 -4.68
C LYS A 194 -16.88 -10.05 -4.87
N LEU A 195 -17.71 -9.78 -3.85
CA LEU A 195 -18.66 -8.67 -3.86
C LEU A 195 -18.06 -7.37 -3.31
N GLU A 196 -16.84 -7.45 -2.76
CA GLU A 196 -16.07 -6.31 -2.31
C GLU A 196 -15.18 -5.78 -3.46
N PRO A 197 -14.63 -4.56 -3.35
CA PRO A 197 -13.66 -4.04 -4.32
C PRO A 197 -12.52 -5.01 -4.54
N GLN A 198 -12.16 -5.23 -5.81
CA GLN A 198 -11.09 -6.17 -6.16
C GLN A 198 -9.75 -5.73 -5.56
N THR A 199 -8.98 -6.73 -5.10
CA THR A 199 -7.59 -6.55 -4.66
C THR A 199 -6.66 -7.38 -5.53
N LEU A 200 -5.44 -6.87 -5.74
CA LEU A 200 -4.36 -7.61 -6.41
C LEU A 200 -3.74 -8.65 -5.47
N SER A 201 -3.94 -8.48 -4.15
CA SER A 201 -3.31 -9.29 -3.13
C SER A 201 -4.38 -9.86 -2.20
N ASP A 202 -4.51 -11.19 -2.16
CA ASP A 202 -5.43 -11.89 -1.26
C ASP A 202 -4.73 -12.88 -0.32
N GLN A 203 -3.85 -13.74 -0.83
CA GLN A 203 -3.05 -14.68 -0.05
C GLN A 203 -1.61 -14.73 -0.58
N ASP A 204 -0.82 -13.74 -0.22
CA ASP A 204 0.51 -13.56 -0.77
C ASP A 204 1.61 -13.87 0.23
N ILE A 205 2.70 -14.40 -0.27
CA ILE A 205 3.96 -14.54 0.44
C ILE A 205 4.98 -13.63 -0.26
N PHE A 206 5.59 -12.74 0.51
CA PHE A 206 6.78 -12.01 0.07
C PHE A 206 8.03 -12.59 0.71
N ALA A 207 9.04 -12.88 -0.09
CA ALA A 207 10.38 -13.21 0.34
C ALA A 207 11.38 -12.32 -0.38
N GLY A 208 12.26 -11.67 0.37
CA GLY A 208 13.19 -10.70 -0.17
C GLY A 208 14.45 -10.53 0.64
N TYR A 209 15.32 -9.68 0.12
CA TYR A 209 16.59 -9.29 0.77
C TYR A 209 16.86 -7.81 0.56
N ARG A 210 17.59 -7.22 1.51
CA ARG A 210 18.15 -5.87 1.40
C ARG A 210 19.65 -5.94 1.63
N ILE A 211 20.40 -5.19 0.84
CA ILE A 211 21.83 -4.93 1.04
C ILE A 211 21.99 -3.42 1.21
N THR A 212 22.49 -2.99 2.36
CA THR A 212 22.82 -1.58 2.62
C THR A 212 24.33 -1.46 2.64
N LEU A 213 24.90 -0.64 1.75
CA LEU A 213 26.35 -0.55 1.61
C LEU A 213 27.00 0.29 2.72
N ASN A 214 26.19 1.09 3.45
CA ASN A 214 26.65 2.03 4.50
C ASN A 214 27.75 2.98 4.00
N ASP A 215 27.72 3.32 2.71
CA ASP A 215 28.63 4.25 2.06
C ASP A 215 28.14 5.70 2.21
N MET A 216 28.95 6.66 1.79
CA MET A 216 28.61 8.09 1.85
C MET A 216 27.41 8.46 0.96
N SER A 217 27.04 7.61 0.04
CA SER A 217 25.93 7.79 -0.91
C SER A 217 24.64 7.13 -0.47
N ASP A 218 24.58 6.52 0.73
CA ASP A 218 23.44 5.76 1.25
C ASP A 218 22.93 4.71 0.24
N SER A 219 23.86 4.02 -0.42
CA SER A 219 23.54 3.07 -1.49
C SER A 219 22.92 1.80 -0.93
N SER A 220 21.81 1.36 -1.55
CA SER A 220 21.10 0.15 -1.14
C SER A 220 20.51 -0.62 -2.31
N PHE A 221 20.40 -1.93 -2.13
CA PHE A 221 19.68 -2.84 -3.01
C PHE A 221 18.53 -3.47 -2.23
N LEU A 222 17.36 -3.56 -2.86
CA LEU A 222 16.21 -4.31 -2.35
C LEU A 222 15.72 -5.22 -3.47
N GLY A 223 15.65 -6.53 -3.21
CA GLY A 223 15.13 -7.49 -4.17
C GLY A 223 14.20 -8.48 -3.50
N GLY A 224 13.23 -8.98 -4.25
CA GLY A 224 12.31 -9.97 -3.72
C GLY A 224 11.23 -10.39 -4.71
N THR A 225 10.48 -11.39 -4.29
CA THR A 225 9.34 -11.93 -5.03
C THR A 225 8.12 -11.97 -4.13
N ILE A 226 7.02 -11.47 -4.64
CA ILE A 226 5.67 -11.63 -4.09
C ILE A 226 5.04 -12.78 -4.86
N TYR A 227 4.57 -13.80 -4.17
CA TYR A 227 3.90 -14.97 -4.74
C TYR A 227 2.48 -15.09 -4.21
N ASP A 228 1.51 -14.99 -5.11
CA ASP A 228 0.09 -15.22 -4.81
C ASP A 228 -0.18 -16.72 -4.74
N THR A 229 -0.47 -17.21 -3.54
CA THR A 229 -0.69 -18.66 -3.30
C THR A 229 -2.06 -19.14 -3.75
N SER A 230 -3.01 -18.24 -3.99
CA SER A 230 -4.36 -18.53 -4.43
C SER A 230 -4.49 -18.55 -5.95
N ARG A 231 -3.78 -17.67 -6.65
CA ARG A 231 -3.82 -17.49 -8.10
C ARG A 231 -2.58 -18.03 -8.82
N TYR A 232 -1.52 -18.38 -8.06
CA TYR A 232 -0.27 -18.95 -8.59
C TYR A 232 0.49 -18.01 -9.54
N ASN A 233 0.39 -16.71 -9.35
CA ASN A 233 1.18 -15.73 -10.07
C ASN A 233 2.24 -15.10 -9.17
N SER A 234 3.20 -14.41 -9.77
CA SER A 234 4.26 -13.75 -9.01
C SER A 234 4.67 -12.42 -9.61
N THR A 235 5.14 -11.54 -8.73
CA THR A 235 5.80 -10.29 -9.08
C THR A 235 7.20 -10.29 -8.47
N THR A 236 8.23 -10.24 -9.31
CA THR A 236 9.63 -10.17 -8.88
C THR A 236 10.19 -8.78 -9.15
N PHE A 237 10.91 -8.21 -8.21
CA PHE A 237 11.52 -6.89 -8.39
C PHE A 237 12.94 -6.82 -7.83
N LEU A 238 13.70 -5.92 -8.42
CA LEU A 238 15.01 -5.48 -7.92
C LEU A 238 15.07 -3.97 -8.01
N GLU A 239 15.44 -3.33 -6.90
CA GLU A 239 15.58 -1.89 -6.77
C GLU A 239 16.97 -1.54 -6.29
N TYR A 240 17.59 -0.53 -6.90
CA TYR A 240 18.82 0.10 -6.45
C TYR A 240 18.54 1.56 -6.18
N GLU A 241 18.93 2.05 -5.00
CA GLU A 241 18.83 3.45 -4.61
C GLU A 241 20.19 3.97 -4.18
N THR A 242 20.50 5.19 -4.59
CA THR A 242 21.75 5.88 -4.18
C THR A 242 21.58 7.39 -4.22
N ARG A 243 22.32 8.10 -3.39
CA ARG A 243 22.46 9.55 -3.46
C ARG A 243 23.62 9.89 -4.40
N ILE A 244 23.34 10.59 -5.50
CA ILE A 244 24.36 10.99 -6.47
C ILE A 244 25.11 12.25 -6.01
N TYR A 245 24.37 13.21 -5.44
CA TYR A 245 24.85 14.45 -4.84
C TYR A 245 24.03 14.77 -3.61
N GLU A 246 24.44 15.79 -2.82
CA GLU A 246 23.71 16.22 -1.61
C GLU A 246 22.21 16.41 -1.83
N ASN A 247 21.82 16.87 -3.03
CA ASN A 247 20.43 17.22 -3.38
C ASN A 247 19.79 16.27 -4.37
N PHE A 248 20.46 15.18 -4.79
CA PHE A 248 19.92 14.28 -5.81
C PHE A 248 19.99 12.83 -5.38
N SER A 249 18.88 12.11 -5.45
CA SER A 249 18.86 10.65 -5.37
C SER A 249 18.43 10.02 -6.69
N LEU A 250 19.04 8.88 -7.00
CA LEU A 250 18.71 8.02 -8.13
C LEU A 250 18.13 6.72 -7.61
N GLN A 251 17.00 6.32 -8.16
CA GLN A 251 16.41 5.01 -7.95
C GLN A 251 16.25 4.33 -9.30
N VAL A 252 16.71 3.10 -9.40
CA VAL A 252 16.52 2.25 -10.58
C VAL A 252 15.84 0.98 -10.14
N SER A 253 14.72 0.63 -10.76
CA SER A 253 13.99 -0.60 -10.45
C SER A 253 13.66 -1.39 -11.70
N VAL A 254 13.65 -2.71 -11.56
CA VAL A 254 13.20 -3.67 -12.57
C VAL A 254 12.06 -4.46 -11.93
N THR A 255 10.97 -4.63 -12.65
CA THR A 255 9.82 -5.42 -12.19
C THR A 255 9.39 -6.37 -13.30
N GLU A 256 9.23 -7.64 -12.94
CA GLU A 256 8.78 -8.74 -13.78
C GLU A 256 7.49 -9.34 -13.22
N PHE A 257 6.51 -9.58 -14.08
CA PHE A 257 5.24 -10.22 -13.76
C PHE A 257 5.18 -11.59 -14.41
N SER A 258 4.67 -12.59 -13.73
CA SER A 258 4.62 -13.95 -14.24
C SER A 258 3.44 -14.75 -13.71
N GLY A 259 2.86 -15.60 -14.57
CA GLY A 259 1.90 -16.63 -14.19
C GLY A 259 0.45 -16.19 -14.06
N ALA A 260 0.10 -14.94 -14.38
CA ALA A 260 -1.27 -14.47 -14.26
C ALA A 260 -2.18 -15.13 -15.31
N GLN A 261 -3.36 -15.60 -14.88
CA GLN A 261 -4.37 -16.15 -15.77
C GLN A 261 -5.34 -15.06 -16.23
N THR A 262 -6.00 -15.24 -17.37
CA THR A 262 -6.93 -14.26 -17.96
C THR A 262 -8.10 -13.87 -17.05
N SER A 263 -8.40 -14.68 -16.04
CA SER A 263 -9.41 -14.41 -15.02
C SER A 263 -8.91 -13.57 -13.85
N ASP A 264 -7.59 -13.37 -13.73
CA ASP A 264 -6.99 -12.70 -12.58
C ASP A 264 -6.96 -11.18 -12.77
N PRO A 265 -7.18 -10.40 -11.73
CA PRO A 265 -7.02 -8.94 -11.78
C PRO A 265 -5.61 -8.51 -12.19
N SER A 266 -4.59 -9.31 -11.86
CA SER A 266 -3.18 -9.07 -12.20
C SER A 266 -2.83 -9.38 -13.66
N TYR A 267 -3.73 -10.03 -14.44
CA TYR A 267 -3.48 -10.37 -15.85
C TYR A 267 -3.18 -9.17 -16.74
N ILE A 268 -3.69 -7.99 -16.37
CA ILE A 268 -3.39 -6.75 -17.11
C ILE A 268 -1.90 -6.38 -17.08
N PHE A 269 -1.12 -6.97 -16.17
CA PHE A 269 0.32 -6.74 -16.01
C PHE A 269 1.19 -7.86 -16.60
N ASP A 270 0.62 -9.01 -16.98
CA ASP A 270 1.36 -10.25 -17.36
C ASP A 270 2.38 -10.07 -18.51
N SER A 271 2.26 -9.01 -19.30
CA SER A 271 3.21 -8.67 -20.37
C SER A 271 3.82 -7.28 -20.21
N ASP A 272 3.77 -6.72 -19.01
CA ASP A 272 4.12 -5.34 -18.75
C ASP A 272 5.39 -5.19 -17.87
N ASP A 273 6.34 -6.12 -18.04
CA ASP A 273 7.67 -5.99 -17.43
C ASP A 273 8.27 -4.64 -17.71
N PHE A 274 8.90 -4.03 -16.72
CA PHE A 274 9.44 -2.70 -16.90
C PHE A 274 10.70 -2.41 -16.10
N VAL A 275 11.44 -1.44 -16.62
CA VAL A 275 12.53 -0.76 -15.91
C VAL A 275 12.09 0.66 -15.64
N GLN A 276 12.21 1.11 -14.39
CA GLN A 276 11.94 2.48 -13.99
C GLN A 276 13.23 3.15 -13.51
N ILE A 277 13.44 4.39 -13.95
CA ILE A 277 14.52 5.26 -13.47
C ILE A 277 13.87 6.51 -12.90
N LYS A 278 14.10 6.79 -11.62
CA LYS A 278 13.59 7.97 -10.92
C LYS A 278 14.74 8.81 -10.40
N LEU A 279 14.78 10.07 -10.81
CA LEU A 279 15.71 11.06 -10.28
C LEU A 279 14.90 12.04 -9.40
N THR A 280 15.27 12.16 -8.15
CA THR A 280 14.63 13.07 -7.19
C THR A 280 15.58 14.19 -6.83
N SER A 281 15.11 15.44 -6.91
CA SER A 281 15.84 16.63 -6.47
C SER A 281 15.21 17.19 -5.20
N TYR A 282 16.02 17.44 -4.20
CA TYR A 282 15.62 18.10 -2.95
C TYR A 282 16.03 19.57 -3.02
N LEU A 283 15.08 20.48 -2.82
CA LEU A 283 15.27 21.94 -2.88
C LEU A 283 15.42 22.54 -1.48
#